data_b7cb2e5448c14e5e29641574776342f1
#
_entry.id   b7cb2e5448c14e5e29641574776342f1
#
_cell.length_a   1.000
_cell.length_b   1.000
_cell.length_c   1.000
_cell.angle_alpha   90.00
_cell.angle_beta   90.00
_cell.angle_gamma   90.00
#
_symmetry.space_group_name_H-M   'P 1'
#
loop_
_entity.id
_entity.type
_entity.pdbx_description
1 polymer ?
#
loop_
_entity_poly.entity_id
_entity_poly.type
_entity_poly.pdbx_seq_one_letter_code
_entity_poly.pdbx_strand_id
1 'polypeptide(L)'
;MTTIAVGVDDSPHADLAVRWAVQEARLRRAELELIYAYVMYFRRTETVSSHELAEPVMDRIVERNRDVLDTVKWTTTLVPVTGAAFSAALARAGHDADLLVVGSRGRGGFGALLLGSTSYRTAGRAPCPVVVVRGDPEAASPADVRRIVVGVDGSRPARRALRWALDEARMRDLPVTVVHGYPEPAFLMHAGLQSDANLQHARTTARERAVAVIDGTLEAVEPPSGIQIDRMAATGPAAGLLLEHAGADALLVVGTRGHGAVGQMLVGSVTHQCLHHATGSVAVVP
;
A
#
# COMPACT_ATOMS: atom_id res chain seq x y z
N MET A 1 17.10 -10.14 -10.84
CA MET A 1 16.73 -10.96 -9.68
C MET A 1 15.74 -10.12 -8.91
N THR A 2 14.57 -10.65 -8.52
CA THR A 2 13.56 -9.84 -7.83
C THR A 2 13.98 -9.64 -6.38
N THR A 3 13.94 -8.38 -5.90
CA THR A 3 14.32 -8.02 -4.54
C THR A 3 13.12 -7.37 -3.83
N ILE A 4 12.83 -7.83 -2.63
CA ILE A 4 11.84 -7.22 -1.74
C ILE A 4 12.59 -6.59 -0.56
N ALA A 5 12.43 -5.28 -0.39
CA ALA A 5 12.96 -4.58 0.76
C ALA A 5 11.90 -4.47 1.86
N VAL A 6 12.27 -4.67 3.12
CA VAL A 6 11.39 -4.45 4.26
C VAL A 6 12.02 -3.49 5.27
N GLY A 7 11.32 -2.39 5.53
CA GLY A 7 11.75 -1.41 6.54
C GLY A 7 11.34 -1.89 7.93
N VAL A 8 12.32 -2.00 8.83
CA VAL A 8 12.14 -2.50 10.20
C VAL A 8 12.61 -1.47 11.23
N ASP A 9 12.00 -1.48 12.42
CA ASP A 9 12.29 -0.54 13.51
C ASP A 9 12.14 -1.11 14.93
N ASP A 10 12.23 -2.43 15.09
CA ASP A 10 12.07 -3.14 16.37
C ASP A 10 10.67 -2.97 17.01
N SER A 11 9.63 -2.73 16.19
CA SER A 11 8.23 -2.71 16.61
C SER A 11 7.50 -3.99 16.23
N PRO A 12 6.42 -4.36 16.93
CA PRO A 12 5.60 -5.52 16.56
C PRO A 12 4.96 -5.40 15.16
N HIS A 13 4.70 -4.18 14.68
CA HIS A 13 4.20 -3.95 13.32
C HIS A 13 5.29 -4.16 12.26
N ALA A 14 6.57 -3.96 12.61
CA ALA A 14 7.67 -4.31 11.72
C ALA A 14 7.81 -5.84 11.61
N ASP A 15 7.58 -6.59 12.69
CA ASP A 15 7.58 -8.05 12.65
C ASP A 15 6.45 -8.58 11.72
N LEU A 16 5.25 -8.00 11.78
CA LEU A 16 4.19 -8.30 10.80
C LEU A 16 4.61 -8.00 9.35
N ALA A 17 5.31 -6.88 9.14
CA ALA A 17 5.82 -6.53 7.82
C ALA A 17 6.87 -7.53 7.31
N VAL A 18 7.76 -8.01 8.18
CA VAL A 18 8.74 -9.07 7.86
C VAL A 18 8.01 -10.36 7.46
N ARG A 19 7.02 -10.82 8.25
CA ARG A 19 6.26 -12.03 7.97
C ARG A 19 5.49 -11.93 6.64
N TRP A 20 4.87 -10.78 6.38
CA TRP A 20 4.21 -10.50 5.09
C TRP A 20 5.22 -10.52 3.93
N ALA A 21 6.38 -9.87 4.10
CA ALA A 21 7.42 -9.81 3.07
C ALA A 21 8.04 -11.18 2.78
N VAL A 22 8.18 -12.06 3.77
CA VAL A 22 8.61 -13.45 3.59
C VAL A 22 7.60 -14.24 2.77
N GLN A 23 6.29 -14.11 3.04
CA GLN A 23 5.26 -14.75 2.22
C GLN A 23 5.35 -14.28 0.76
N GLU A 24 5.54 -12.98 0.55
CA GLU A 24 5.69 -12.40 -0.77
C GLU A 24 6.97 -12.86 -1.48
N ALA A 25 8.09 -12.95 -0.75
CA ALA A 25 9.36 -13.44 -1.28
C ALA A 25 9.25 -14.90 -1.77
N ARG A 26 8.50 -15.73 -1.06
CA ARG A 26 8.21 -17.12 -1.49
C ARG A 26 7.40 -17.13 -2.79
N LEU A 27 6.31 -16.35 -2.88
CA LEU A 27 5.46 -16.26 -4.07
C LEU A 27 6.24 -15.80 -5.30
N ARG A 28 7.11 -14.81 -5.15
CA ARG A 28 7.89 -14.21 -6.23
C ARG A 28 9.23 -14.90 -6.49
N ARG A 29 9.64 -15.83 -5.62
CA ARG A 29 11.01 -16.41 -5.59
C ARG A 29 12.06 -15.30 -5.52
N ALA A 30 11.82 -14.31 -4.69
CA ALA A 30 12.63 -13.11 -4.51
C ALA A 30 13.59 -13.25 -3.35
N GLU A 31 14.63 -12.42 -3.34
CA GLU A 31 15.49 -12.18 -2.18
C GLU A 31 14.87 -11.10 -1.29
N LEU A 32 15.03 -11.24 0.02
CA LEU A 32 14.51 -10.31 1.01
C LEU A 32 15.66 -9.48 1.61
N GLU A 33 15.49 -8.15 1.66
CA GLU A 33 16.43 -7.25 2.33
C GLU A 33 15.74 -6.57 3.51
N LEU A 34 16.23 -6.83 4.74
CA LEU A 34 15.77 -6.14 5.94
C LEU A 34 16.58 -4.85 6.10
N ILE A 35 15.90 -3.71 6.18
CA ILE A 35 16.53 -2.40 6.25
C ILE A 35 16.18 -1.73 7.57
N TYR A 36 17.19 -1.53 8.41
CA TYR A 36 17.08 -0.75 9.63
C TYR A 36 17.80 0.60 9.47
N ALA A 37 17.03 1.68 9.48
CA ALA A 37 17.57 3.03 9.46
C ALA A 37 17.75 3.54 10.91
N TYR A 38 18.93 4.05 11.23
CA TYR A 38 19.29 4.53 12.56
C TYR A 38 19.86 5.94 12.54
N VAL A 39 19.64 6.70 13.62
CA VAL A 39 20.15 8.09 13.71
C VAL A 39 21.62 8.09 14.09
N MET A 40 22.43 8.82 13.31
CA MET A 40 23.83 9.11 13.68
C MET A 40 23.87 10.23 14.73
N TYR A 41 24.40 9.93 15.90
CA TYR A 41 24.70 10.91 16.93
C TYR A 41 26.18 11.28 16.88
N PHE A 42 26.48 12.55 16.57
CA PHE A 42 27.83 13.10 16.71
C PHE A 42 28.01 13.59 18.14
N ARG A 43 28.57 12.76 19.03
CA ARG A 43 29.06 13.25 20.32
C ARG A 43 30.52 13.65 20.18
N ARG A 44 30.83 14.84 20.73
CA ARG A 44 32.14 15.50 20.60
C ARG A 44 33.27 14.82 21.40
N THR A 45 32.99 13.83 22.24
CA THR A 45 33.95 13.27 23.22
C THR A 45 33.98 11.75 23.38
N GLU A 46 33.06 11.00 22.80
CA GLU A 46 33.08 9.55 22.85
C GLU A 46 32.49 8.95 21.55
N THR A 47 33.31 8.26 20.81
CA THR A 47 32.91 7.52 19.61
C THR A 47 32.31 6.16 19.97
N VAL A 48 31.15 6.13 20.64
CA VAL A 48 30.30 4.95 20.47
C VAL A 48 29.66 5.12 19.10
N SER A 49 30.11 4.33 18.16
CA SER A 49 29.56 4.33 16.81
C SER A 49 28.08 4.04 16.89
N SER A 50 27.25 4.93 16.35
CA SER A 50 25.78 4.69 16.26
C SER A 50 25.48 3.37 15.53
N HIS A 51 26.43 2.88 14.74
CA HIS A 51 26.41 1.59 14.09
C HIS A 51 26.48 0.43 15.09
N GLU A 52 27.40 0.49 16.07
CA GLU A 52 27.52 -0.53 17.14
C GLU A 52 26.25 -0.65 18.00
N LEU A 53 25.44 0.43 18.07
CA LEU A 53 24.13 0.40 18.73
C LEU A 53 23.02 -0.13 17.83
N ALA A 54 23.18 -0.07 16.52
CA ALA A 54 22.20 -0.50 15.54
C ALA A 54 22.24 -2.01 15.29
N GLU A 55 23.43 -2.62 15.32
CA GLU A 55 23.61 -4.07 15.10
C GLU A 55 22.80 -4.93 16.09
N PRO A 56 22.88 -4.72 17.43
CA PRO A 56 22.09 -5.52 18.36
C PRO A 56 20.56 -5.35 18.18
N VAL A 57 20.11 -4.23 17.62
CA VAL A 57 18.69 -4.04 17.30
C VAL A 57 18.31 -4.92 16.12
N MET A 58 19.12 -4.92 15.07
CA MET A 58 18.89 -5.78 13.90
C MET A 58 18.93 -7.26 14.28
N ASP A 59 19.90 -7.66 15.12
CA ASP A 59 20.02 -9.05 15.59
C ASP A 59 18.77 -9.51 16.35
N ARG A 60 18.18 -8.66 17.19
CA ARG A 60 16.91 -8.97 17.88
C ARG A 60 15.75 -9.11 16.91
N ILE A 61 15.67 -8.27 15.87
CA ILE A 61 14.63 -8.35 14.86
C ILE A 61 14.75 -9.67 14.09
N VAL A 62 15.95 -10.01 13.66
CA VAL A 62 16.26 -11.27 12.97
C VAL A 62 15.90 -12.46 13.84
N GLU A 63 16.31 -12.47 15.12
CA GLU A 63 16.05 -13.59 16.03
C GLU A 63 14.56 -13.81 16.27
N ARG A 64 13.77 -12.74 16.45
CA ARG A 64 12.31 -12.85 16.60
C ARG A 64 11.58 -13.39 15.37
N ASN A 65 12.16 -13.22 14.19
CA ASN A 65 11.55 -13.62 12.91
C ASN A 65 12.30 -14.78 12.23
N ARG A 66 13.25 -15.41 12.92
CA ARG A 66 14.11 -16.47 12.37
C ARG A 66 13.29 -17.63 11.81
N ASP A 67 12.21 -18.01 12.48
CA ASP A 67 11.29 -19.07 12.07
C ASP A 67 10.77 -18.91 10.63
N VAL A 68 10.54 -17.68 10.20
CA VAL A 68 10.08 -17.40 8.83
C VAL A 68 11.21 -16.99 7.90
N LEU A 69 12.21 -16.26 8.39
CA LEU A 69 13.34 -15.78 7.57
C LEU A 69 14.17 -16.94 6.99
N ASP A 70 14.43 -17.99 7.77
CA ASP A 70 15.22 -19.15 7.32
C ASP A 70 14.56 -19.94 6.17
N THR A 71 13.37 -19.55 5.73
CA THR A 71 12.64 -20.16 4.61
C THR A 71 12.85 -19.46 3.27
N VAL A 72 13.55 -18.33 3.25
CA VAL A 72 13.87 -17.54 2.06
C VAL A 72 15.34 -17.10 2.10
N LYS A 73 15.87 -16.61 0.98
CA LYS A 73 17.15 -15.91 1.00
C LYS A 73 16.95 -14.50 1.52
N TRP A 74 17.74 -14.10 2.50
CA TRP A 74 17.65 -12.77 3.06
C TRP A 74 19.02 -12.15 3.39
N THR A 75 19.05 -10.83 3.48
CA THR A 75 20.19 -10.01 3.89
C THR A 75 19.72 -8.90 4.82
N THR A 76 20.64 -8.25 5.51
CA THR A 76 20.37 -7.08 6.35
C THR A 76 21.18 -5.88 5.90
N THR A 77 20.57 -4.70 5.97
CA THR A 77 21.23 -3.42 5.66
C THR A 77 20.97 -2.41 6.78
N LEU A 78 22.03 -1.85 7.34
CA LEU A 78 22.00 -0.78 8.33
C LEU A 78 22.23 0.57 7.63
N VAL A 79 21.23 1.47 7.68
CA VAL A 79 21.31 2.76 6.99
C VAL A 79 21.43 3.91 7.98
N PRO A 80 22.59 4.59 8.04
CA PRO A 80 22.73 5.76 8.88
C PRO A 80 21.92 6.95 8.31
N VAL A 81 21.17 7.63 9.17
CA VAL A 81 20.41 8.82 8.82
C VAL A 81 20.70 9.98 9.75
N THR A 82 20.56 11.20 9.25
CA THR A 82 20.63 12.42 10.04
C THR A 82 19.22 12.92 10.33
N GLY A 83 18.94 13.25 11.59
CA GLY A 83 17.61 13.69 12.01
C GLY A 83 16.52 12.62 11.76
N ALA A 84 15.36 13.03 11.27
CA ALA A 84 14.21 12.15 11.03
C ALA A 84 14.09 11.67 9.58
N ALA A 85 15.21 11.43 8.88
CA ALA A 85 15.23 11.09 7.46
C ALA A 85 14.92 9.60 7.13
N PHE A 86 14.28 8.86 8.04
CA PHE A 86 13.98 7.43 7.88
C PHE A 86 13.20 7.11 6.59
N SER A 87 12.16 7.89 6.28
CA SER A 87 11.37 7.67 5.07
C SER A 87 12.15 7.92 3.78
N ALA A 88 13.13 8.82 3.81
CA ALA A 88 13.98 9.07 2.65
C ALA A 88 14.99 7.93 2.45
N ALA A 89 15.51 7.34 3.54
CA ALA A 89 16.38 6.18 3.49
C ALA A 89 15.65 4.97 2.90
N LEU A 90 14.44 4.67 3.38
CA LEU A 90 13.61 3.58 2.85
C LEU A 90 13.19 3.82 1.39
N ALA A 91 12.80 5.06 1.04
CA ALA A 91 12.45 5.38 -0.34
C ALA A 91 13.66 5.22 -1.30
N ARG A 92 14.90 5.50 -0.82
CA ARG A 92 16.11 5.26 -1.60
C ARG A 92 16.36 3.77 -1.83
N ALA A 93 16.15 2.94 -0.82
CA ALA A 93 16.24 1.48 -0.97
C ALA A 93 15.25 0.93 -2.01
N GLY A 94 14.10 1.59 -2.18
CA GLY A 94 13.13 1.27 -3.22
C GLY A 94 13.62 1.51 -4.66
N HIS A 95 14.79 2.12 -4.91
CA HIS A 95 15.37 2.21 -6.24
C HIS A 95 15.97 0.87 -6.71
N ASP A 96 16.42 0.06 -5.75
CA ASP A 96 17.06 -1.23 -6.01
C ASP A 96 16.12 -2.41 -5.72
N ALA A 97 14.90 -2.13 -5.24
CA ALA A 97 13.88 -3.12 -4.91
C ALA A 97 12.68 -3.06 -5.86
N ASP A 98 12.10 -4.22 -6.14
CA ASP A 98 10.86 -4.35 -6.93
C ASP A 98 9.61 -4.11 -6.08
N LEU A 99 9.75 -4.23 -4.75
CA LEU A 99 8.70 -4.02 -3.77
C LEU A 99 9.32 -3.57 -2.44
N LEU A 100 8.71 -2.56 -1.82
CA LEU A 100 9.05 -2.13 -0.48
C LEU A 100 7.89 -2.42 0.49
N VAL A 101 8.21 -3.02 1.63
CA VAL A 101 7.23 -3.39 2.67
C VAL A 101 7.54 -2.62 3.96
N VAL A 102 6.52 -2.08 4.59
CA VAL A 102 6.65 -1.38 5.88
C VAL A 102 5.46 -1.70 6.78
N GLY A 103 5.68 -1.69 8.08
CA GLY A 103 4.59 -1.78 9.05
C GLY A 103 3.75 -0.50 9.07
N SER A 104 2.50 -0.59 9.51
CA SER A 104 1.61 0.57 9.61
C SER A 104 2.02 1.56 10.71
N ARG A 105 2.71 1.09 11.75
CA ARG A 105 3.18 1.89 12.90
C ARG A 105 4.60 1.47 13.26
N GLY A 106 5.34 2.34 13.96
CA GLY A 106 6.68 2.09 14.47
C GLY A 106 6.79 2.37 15.96
N ARG A 107 8.01 2.35 16.50
CA ARG A 107 8.34 2.52 17.93
C ARG A 107 7.84 3.83 18.58
N GLY A 108 7.65 4.89 17.79
CA GLY A 108 7.23 6.21 18.27
C GLY A 108 5.72 6.45 18.27
N GLY A 109 4.91 5.41 18.06
CA GLY A 109 3.46 5.55 17.87
C GLY A 109 2.73 6.02 19.12
N PHE A 110 2.19 7.25 19.08
CA PHE A 110 1.06 7.62 19.92
C PHE A 110 -0.07 6.64 19.59
N GLY A 111 -0.59 5.91 20.60
CA GLY A 111 -1.60 4.85 20.41
C GLY A 111 -2.87 5.28 19.66
N ALA A 112 -3.10 6.59 19.53
CA ALA A 112 -4.22 7.16 18.78
C ALA A 112 -3.98 7.30 17.26
N LEU A 113 -2.73 7.17 16.76
CA LEU A 113 -2.45 7.33 15.33
C LEU A 113 -2.57 6.00 14.60
N LEU A 114 -3.43 5.95 13.60
CA LEU A 114 -3.69 4.77 12.78
C LEU A 114 -2.55 4.45 11.78
N LEU A 115 -1.66 5.42 11.50
CA LEU A 115 -0.56 5.29 10.55
C LEU A 115 0.67 6.08 11.00
N GLY A 116 1.84 5.46 10.91
CA GLY A 116 3.14 6.09 11.19
C GLY A 116 3.58 7.06 10.09
N SER A 117 4.20 8.17 10.49
CA SER A 117 4.67 9.21 9.56
C SER A 117 5.75 8.68 8.58
N THR A 118 6.59 7.75 9.01
CA THR A 118 7.60 7.11 8.17
C THR A 118 6.93 6.30 7.06
N SER A 119 5.99 5.41 7.42
CA SER A 119 5.27 4.56 6.46
C SER A 119 4.48 5.40 5.44
N TYR A 120 3.77 6.43 5.90
CA TYR A 120 3.06 7.36 5.03
C TYR A 120 3.97 8.08 4.02
N ARG A 121 5.09 8.62 4.51
CA ARG A 121 6.03 9.35 3.65
C ARG A 121 6.77 8.42 2.70
N THR A 122 7.08 7.21 3.12
CA THR A 122 7.70 6.18 2.28
C THR A 122 6.76 5.80 1.14
N ALA A 123 5.49 5.50 1.43
CA ALA A 123 4.48 5.18 0.43
C ALA A 123 4.27 6.28 -0.63
N GLY A 124 4.46 7.56 -0.24
CA GLY A 124 4.34 8.68 -1.17
C GLY A 124 5.59 9.05 -1.97
N ARG A 125 6.76 8.46 -1.66
CA ARG A 125 8.05 8.86 -2.24
C ARG A 125 8.82 7.73 -2.91
N ALA A 126 8.53 6.48 -2.58
CA ALA A 126 9.23 5.35 -3.15
C ALA A 126 8.96 5.25 -4.66
N PRO A 127 9.98 4.90 -5.47
CA PRO A 127 9.84 4.73 -6.91
C PRO A 127 9.24 3.35 -7.29
N CYS A 128 9.19 2.41 -6.34
CA CYS A 128 8.58 1.10 -6.46
C CYS A 128 7.24 1.02 -5.71
N PRO A 129 6.42 -0.02 -5.93
CA PRO A 129 5.25 -0.28 -5.10
C PRO A 129 5.61 -0.40 -3.62
N VAL A 130 4.77 0.14 -2.74
CA VAL A 130 4.93 0.07 -1.28
C VAL A 130 3.72 -0.59 -0.66
N VAL A 131 3.93 -1.66 0.09
CA VAL A 131 2.88 -2.28 0.90
C VAL A 131 3.03 -1.82 2.36
N VAL A 132 1.99 -1.19 2.86
CA VAL A 132 1.84 -0.86 4.28
C VAL A 132 1.05 -1.99 4.94
N VAL A 133 1.74 -2.83 5.70
CA VAL A 133 1.15 -4.00 6.34
C VAL A 133 0.38 -3.59 7.58
N ARG A 134 -0.86 -4.10 7.66
CA ARG A 134 -1.77 -3.90 8.79
C ARG A 134 -2.18 -5.25 9.36
N GLY A 135 -2.60 -5.23 10.60
CA GLY A 135 -3.05 -6.41 11.31
C GLY A 135 -2.86 -6.25 12.81
N ASP A 136 -3.24 -7.28 13.53
CA ASP A 136 -2.98 -7.40 14.95
C ASP A 136 -1.53 -7.84 15.16
N PRO A 137 -0.70 -7.04 15.84
CA PRO A 137 0.69 -7.43 16.12
C PRO A 137 0.82 -8.66 17.03
N GLU A 138 -0.24 -9.00 17.77
CA GLU A 138 -0.26 -10.19 18.63
C GLU A 138 -0.65 -11.45 17.83
N ALA A 139 -1.13 -11.30 16.61
CA ALA A 139 -1.39 -12.43 15.73
C ALA A 139 -0.07 -13.07 15.28
N ALA A 140 -0.02 -14.39 15.26
CA ALA A 140 1.17 -15.15 14.84
C ALA A 140 1.55 -14.90 13.36
N SER A 141 0.60 -14.44 12.54
CA SER A 141 0.78 -14.16 11.12
C SER A 141 -0.01 -12.91 10.71
N PRO A 142 0.40 -12.17 9.67
CA PRO A 142 -0.45 -11.18 9.05
C PRO A 142 -1.74 -11.83 8.54
N ALA A 143 -2.82 -11.06 8.46
CA ALA A 143 -4.09 -11.57 7.95
C ALA A 143 -3.90 -12.16 6.55
N ASP A 144 -4.47 -13.35 6.31
CA ASP A 144 -4.45 -13.96 5.00
C ASP A 144 -5.20 -13.08 4.00
N VAL A 145 -4.51 -12.75 2.91
CA VAL A 145 -5.14 -12.03 1.80
C VAL A 145 -5.99 -13.04 1.02
N ARG A 146 -7.30 -12.80 0.95
CA ARG A 146 -8.28 -13.66 0.27
C ARG A 146 -8.84 -13.05 -1.01
N ARG A 147 -8.66 -11.77 -1.22
CA ARG A 147 -9.09 -11.02 -2.40
C ARG A 147 -8.28 -9.76 -2.57
N ILE A 148 -8.29 -9.21 -3.76
CA ILE A 148 -7.65 -7.95 -4.08
C ILE A 148 -8.72 -6.93 -4.46
N VAL A 149 -8.65 -5.73 -3.90
CA VAL A 149 -9.54 -4.62 -4.23
C VAL A 149 -8.70 -3.49 -4.79
N VAL A 150 -9.01 -3.01 -5.98
CA VAL A 150 -8.23 -1.95 -6.64
C VAL A 150 -9.11 -0.78 -7.06
N GLY A 151 -8.65 0.43 -6.71
CA GLY A 151 -9.31 1.67 -7.12
C GLY A 151 -8.83 2.16 -8.48
N VAL A 152 -9.76 2.45 -9.37
CA VAL A 152 -9.45 3.01 -10.70
C VAL A 152 -10.24 4.29 -10.99
N ASP A 153 -9.58 5.23 -11.69
CA ASP A 153 -10.18 6.49 -12.15
C ASP A 153 -9.82 6.80 -13.61
N GLY A 154 -9.25 5.82 -14.35
CA GLY A 154 -8.80 5.97 -15.73
C GLY A 154 -7.42 6.63 -15.87
N SER A 155 -6.80 7.14 -14.81
CA SER A 155 -5.48 7.76 -14.83
C SER A 155 -4.35 6.76 -15.10
N ARG A 156 -3.17 7.27 -15.50
CA ARG A 156 -1.98 6.42 -15.65
C ARG A 156 -1.56 5.72 -14.35
N PRO A 157 -1.55 6.38 -13.17
CA PRO A 157 -1.27 5.69 -11.91
C PRO A 157 -2.28 4.59 -11.60
N ALA A 158 -3.59 4.82 -11.85
CA ALA A 158 -4.62 3.80 -11.66
C ALA A 158 -4.41 2.57 -12.57
N ARG A 159 -3.98 2.77 -13.82
CA ARG A 159 -3.63 1.65 -14.74
C ARG A 159 -2.43 0.86 -14.23
N ARG A 160 -1.40 1.53 -13.68
CA ARG A 160 -0.26 0.83 -13.07
C ARG A 160 -0.69 0.05 -11.83
N ALA A 161 -1.54 0.65 -10.98
CA ALA A 161 -2.11 -0.01 -9.81
C ALA A 161 -2.93 -1.25 -10.19
N LEU A 162 -3.77 -1.15 -11.23
CA LEU A 162 -4.54 -2.28 -11.74
C LEU A 162 -3.63 -3.39 -12.29
N ARG A 163 -2.61 -3.05 -13.08
CA ARG A 163 -1.65 -4.05 -13.59
C ARG A 163 -0.96 -4.79 -12.44
N TRP A 164 -0.46 -4.05 -11.46
CA TRP A 164 0.18 -4.63 -10.28
C TRP A 164 -0.80 -5.53 -9.49
N ALA A 165 -2.06 -5.09 -9.31
CA ALA A 165 -3.10 -5.87 -8.64
C ALA A 165 -3.43 -7.18 -9.37
N LEU A 166 -3.45 -7.16 -10.71
CA LEU A 166 -3.67 -8.36 -11.53
C LEU A 166 -2.49 -9.32 -11.45
N ASP A 167 -1.26 -8.82 -11.41
CA ASP A 167 -0.06 -9.65 -11.21
C ASP A 167 -0.09 -10.34 -9.83
N GLU A 168 -0.48 -9.60 -8.78
CA GLU A 168 -0.69 -10.16 -7.44
C GLU A 168 -1.78 -11.23 -7.42
N ALA A 169 -2.91 -10.95 -8.06
CA ALA A 169 -4.03 -11.88 -8.15
C ALA A 169 -3.63 -13.20 -8.82
N ARG A 170 -2.89 -13.11 -9.92
CA ARG A 170 -2.38 -14.29 -10.64
C ARG A 170 -1.44 -15.13 -9.79
N MET A 171 -0.51 -14.47 -9.05
CA MET A 171 0.45 -15.18 -8.20
C MET A 171 -0.21 -15.88 -7.02
N ARG A 172 -1.31 -15.33 -6.52
CA ARG A 172 -2.02 -15.81 -5.33
C ARG A 172 -3.26 -16.66 -5.66
N ASP A 173 -3.65 -16.73 -6.92
CA ASP A 173 -4.91 -17.33 -7.39
C ASP A 173 -6.13 -16.74 -6.68
N LEU A 174 -6.21 -15.39 -6.68
CA LEU A 174 -7.25 -14.64 -5.98
C LEU A 174 -8.11 -13.81 -6.93
N PRO A 175 -9.40 -13.58 -6.57
CA PRO A 175 -10.26 -12.66 -7.31
C PRO A 175 -9.86 -11.19 -7.12
N VAL A 176 -10.16 -10.38 -8.13
CA VAL A 176 -9.94 -8.92 -8.12
C VAL A 176 -11.27 -8.19 -8.22
N THR A 177 -11.54 -7.27 -7.30
CA THR A 177 -12.63 -6.31 -7.42
C THR A 177 -12.09 -4.97 -7.87
N VAL A 178 -12.49 -4.52 -9.06
CA VAL A 178 -12.13 -3.21 -9.62
C VAL A 178 -13.21 -2.20 -9.27
N VAL A 179 -12.87 -1.19 -8.48
CA VAL A 179 -13.81 -0.22 -7.92
C VAL A 179 -13.61 1.17 -8.55
N HIS A 180 -14.70 1.76 -9.00
CA HIS A 180 -14.76 3.17 -9.41
C HIS A 180 -15.91 3.88 -8.70
N GLY A 181 -15.60 4.90 -7.91
CA GLY A 181 -16.58 5.75 -7.25
C GLY A 181 -16.89 7.00 -8.10
N TYR A 182 -18.16 7.32 -8.26
CA TYR A 182 -18.60 8.52 -8.97
C TYR A 182 -19.59 9.35 -8.14
N PRO A 183 -19.63 10.69 -8.32
CA PRO A 183 -20.53 11.54 -7.56
C PRO A 183 -21.99 11.33 -8.00
N GLU A 184 -22.91 11.44 -7.05
CA GLU A 184 -24.32 11.60 -7.39
C GLU A 184 -24.52 12.83 -8.29
N PRO A 185 -25.34 12.77 -9.33
CA PRO A 185 -25.63 13.92 -10.19
C PRO A 185 -26.36 15.06 -9.44
N ALA A 186 -25.65 15.72 -8.53
CA ALA A 186 -26.21 16.72 -7.61
C ALA A 186 -26.76 17.98 -8.31
N PHE A 187 -26.30 18.28 -9.52
CA PHE A 187 -26.77 19.47 -10.23
C PHE A 187 -28.29 19.41 -10.55
N LEU A 188 -28.87 18.21 -10.60
CA LEU A 188 -30.31 18.03 -10.83
C LEU A 188 -31.18 18.43 -9.64
N MET A 189 -30.62 18.38 -8.43
CA MET A 189 -31.33 18.83 -7.24
C MET A 189 -31.49 20.36 -7.18
N HIS A 190 -30.61 21.10 -7.84
CA HIS A 190 -30.63 22.58 -7.84
C HIS A 190 -31.38 23.18 -9.06
N ALA A 191 -31.57 22.41 -10.13
CA ALA A 191 -32.14 22.94 -11.39
C ALA A 191 -33.67 22.97 -11.47
N GLY A 192 -34.40 22.58 -10.42
CA GLY A 192 -35.87 22.55 -10.43
C GLY A 192 -36.49 21.61 -11.47
N LEU A 193 -35.68 20.80 -12.13
CA LEU A 193 -36.09 19.81 -13.15
C LEU A 193 -36.48 18.49 -12.48
N GLN A 194 -37.41 18.56 -11.56
CA GLN A 194 -37.80 17.44 -10.70
C GLN A 194 -38.83 16.49 -11.35
N SER A 195 -38.58 16.05 -12.57
CA SER A 195 -39.28 14.84 -12.99
C SER A 195 -38.40 13.63 -12.62
N ASP A 196 -39.00 12.63 -11.97
CA ASP A 196 -38.34 11.37 -11.62
C ASP A 196 -37.64 10.73 -12.83
N ALA A 197 -38.21 10.90 -14.03
CA ALA A 197 -37.65 10.39 -15.28
C ALA A 197 -36.29 11.02 -15.64
N ASN A 198 -36.16 12.34 -15.47
CA ASN A 198 -34.89 13.03 -15.78
C ASN A 198 -33.79 12.66 -14.76
N LEU A 199 -34.17 12.49 -13.49
CA LEU A 199 -33.25 12.04 -12.44
C LEU A 199 -32.78 10.61 -12.72
N GLN A 200 -33.68 9.70 -13.05
CA GLN A 200 -33.34 8.32 -13.40
C GLN A 200 -32.45 8.25 -14.63
N HIS A 201 -32.73 9.02 -15.69
CA HIS A 201 -31.89 9.08 -16.87
C HIS A 201 -30.47 9.58 -16.54
N ALA A 202 -30.34 10.61 -15.72
CA ALA A 202 -29.02 11.12 -15.31
C ALA A 202 -28.24 10.12 -14.45
N ARG A 203 -28.89 9.39 -13.56
CA ARG A 203 -28.27 8.32 -12.76
C ARG A 203 -27.77 7.18 -13.67
N THR A 204 -28.61 6.75 -14.63
CA THR A 204 -28.24 5.72 -15.60
C THR A 204 -27.03 6.15 -16.41
N THR A 205 -27.04 7.36 -16.97
CA THR A 205 -25.91 7.91 -17.75
C THR A 205 -24.63 8.03 -16.88
N ALA A 206 -24.72 8.47 -15.63
CA ALA A 206 -23.57 8.56 -14.74
C ALA A 206 -22.99 7.17 -14.45
N ARG A 207 -23.83 6.17 -14.21
CA ARG A 207 -23.41 4.78 -14.00
C ARG A 207 -22.75 4.19 -15.26
N GLU A 208 -23.32 4.39 -16.43
CA GLU A 208 -22.76 3.93 -17.71
C GLU A 208 -21.36 4.51 -17.95
N ARG A 209 -21.18 5.81 -17.69
CA ARG A 209 -19.87 6.46 -17.75
C ARG A 209 -18.88 5.87 -16.75
N ALA A 210 -19.31 5.59 -15.54
CA ALA A 210 -18.49 4.99 -14.51
C ALA A 210 -18.05 3.56 -14.87
N VAL A 211 -18.96 2.76 -15.45
CA VAL A 211 -18.64 1.43 -15.98
C VAL A 211 -17.63 1.56 -17.14
N ALA A 212 -17.82 2.52 -18.05
CA ALA A 212 -16.90 2.75 -19.14
C ALA A 212 -15.47 3.15 -18.68
N VAL A 213 -15.32 3.82 -17.53
CA VAL A 213 -14.01 4.08 -16.91
C VAL A 213 -13.33 2.78 -16.48
N ILE A 214 -14.07 1.86 -15.86
CA ILE A 214 -13.55 0.55 -15.47
C ILE A 214 -13.14 -0.24 -16.70
N ASP A 215 -14.04 -0.38 -17.69
CA ASP A 215 -13.80 -1.18 -18.89
C ASP A 215 -12.63 -0.64 -19.70
N GLY A 216 -12.57 0.68 -19.95
CA GLY A 216 -11.44 1.29 -20.64
C GLY A 216 -10.12 1.21 -19.88
N THR A 217 -10.15 1.09 -18.53
CA THR A 217 -8.94 0.86 -17.74
C THR A 217 -8.50 -0.61 -17.86
N LEU A 218 -9.44 -1.56 -17.84
CA LEU A 218 -9.17 -2.98 -18.05
C LEU A 218 -8.64 -3.25 -19.48
N GLU A 219 -9.27 -2.70 -20.50
CA GLU A 219 -8.82 -2.81 -21.90
C GLU A 219 -7.38 -2.30 -22.07
N ALA A 220 -7.05 -1.15 -21.44
CA ALA A 220 -5.71 -0.57 -21.51
C ALA A 220 -4.62 -1.37 -20.78
N VAL A 221 -5.00 -2.27 -19.87
CA VAL A 221 -4.07 -3.12 -19.08
C VAL A 221 -3.96 -4.52 -19.66
N GLU A 222 -4.97 -4.98 -20.41
CA GLU A 222 -5.06 -6.32 -20.99
C GLU A 222 -4.90 -7.41 -19.91
N PRO A 223 -5.94 -7.67 -19.08
CA PRO A 223 -5.84 -8.60 -17.96
C PRO A 223 -5.42 -10.00 -18.42
N PRO A 224 -4.55 -10.71 -17.65
CA PRO A 224 -4.24 -12.09 -17.91
C PRO A 224 -5.50 -12.96 -17.87
N SER A 225 -5.55 -14.02 -18.69
CA SER A 225 -6.65 -14.98 -18.65
C SER A 225 -6.68 -15.74 -17.32
N GLY A 226 -7.88 -16.14 -16.88
CA GLY A 226 -8.08 -16.99 -15.72
C GLY A 226 -8.26 -16.24 -14.39
N ILE A 227 -8.13 -14.92 -14.36
CA ILE A 227 -8.42 -14.14 -13.16
C ILE A 227 -9.92 -13.80 -13.12
N GLN A 228 -10.57 -14.08 -12.00
CA GLN A 228 -11.93 -13.59 -11.74
C GLN A 228 -11.87 -12.10 -11.45
N ILE A 229 -12.57 -11.29 -12.28
CA ILE A 229 -12.61 -9.83 -12.16
C ILE A 229 -14.05 -9.36 -11.97
N ASP A 230 -14.32 -8.81 -10.78
CA ASP A 230 -15.59 -8.19 -10.46
C ASP A 230 -15.50 -6.67 -10.69
N ARG A 231 -16.47 -6.09 -11.39
CA ARG A 231 -16.54 -4.66 -11.73
C ARG A 231 -17.54 -3.97 -10.83
N MET A 232 -17.10 -2.94 -10.10
CA MET A 232 -17.94 -2.18 -9.20
C MET A 232 -17.89 -0.68 -9.50
N ALA A 233 -18.93 -0.19 -10.13
CA ALA A 233 -19.20 1.24 -10.29
C ALA A 233 -20.31 1.63 -9.30
N ALA A 234 -19.99 2.47 -8.31
CA ALA A 234 -20.93 2.86 -7.28
C ALA A 234 -20.92 4.38 -7.03
N THR A 235 -22.05 4.91 -6.62
CA THR A 235 -22.19 6.32 -6.23
C THR A 235 -21.57 6.53 -4.87
N GLY A 236 -20.72 7.55 -4.75
CA GLY A 236 -20.12 7.93 -3.47
C GLY A 236 -18.61 8.25 -3.56
N PRO A 237 -18.03 8.65 -2.43
CA PRO A 237 -16.59 8.90 -2.33
C PRO A 237 -15.79 7.62 -2.56
N ALA A 238 -14.87 7.64 -3.52
CA ALA A 238 -14.08 6.46 -3.91
C ALA A 238 -13.37 5.80 -2.72
N ALA A 239 -12.80 6.59 -1.80
CA ALA A 239 -12.14 6.04 -0.62
C ALA A 239 -13.09 5.26 0.29
N GLY A 240 -14.31 5.78 0.52
CA GLY A 240 -15.33 5.09 1.33
C GLY A 240 -15.71 3.73 0.73
N LEU A 241 -15.97 3.71 -0.58
CA LEU A 241 -16.29 2.47 -1.30
C LEU A 241 -15.15 1.46 -1.26
N LEU A 242 -13.91 1.91 -1.47
CA LEU A 242 -12.73 1.06 -1.39
C LEU A 242 -12.56 0.45 0.00
N LEU A 243 -12.72 1.24 1.06
CA LEU A 243 -12.60 0.78 2.45
C LEU A 243 -13.71 -0.21 2.83
N GLU A 244 -14.94 0.04 2.37
CA GLU A 244 -16.09 -0.85 2.61
C GLU A 244 -15.86 -2.23 1.95
N HIS A 245 -15.35 -2.25 0.71
CA HIS A 245 -15.14 -3.50 -0.02
C HIS A 245 -13.84 -4.22 0.32
N ALA A 246 -12.83 -3.52 0.81
CA ALA A 246 -11.57 -4.16 1.18
C ALA A 246 -11.71 -5.03 2.43
N GLY A 247 -12.23 -4.49 3.53
CA GLY A 247 -12.23 -5.21 4.80
C GLY A 247 -10.81 -5.51 5.31
N ALA A 248 -10.69 -6.47 6.24
CA ALA A 248 -9.40 -6.85 6.83
C ALA A 248 -8.65 -7.94 6.04
N ASP A 249 -9.36 -8.71 5.22
CA ASP A 249 -8.87 -9.87 4.47
C ASP A 249 -8.55 -9.56 3.01
N ALA A 250 -8.57 -8.27 2.61
CA ALA A 250 -8.18 -7.85 1.27
C ALA A 250 -6.83 -7.14 1.24
N LEU A 251 -6.12 -7.28 0.14
CA LEU A 251 -5.07 -6.35 -0.25
C LEU A 251 -5.70 -5.21 -1.05
N LEU A 252 -5.75 -4.02 -0.42
CA LEU A 252 -6.27 -2.82 -1.06
C LEU A 252 -5.17 -2.15 -1.90
N VAL A 253 -5.40 -1.99 -3.20
CA VAL A 253 -4.43 -1.44 -4.13
C VAL A 253 -4.89 -0.08 -4.66
N VAL A 254 -4.03 0.92 -4.55
CA VAL A 254 -4.29 2.28 -5.02
C VAL A 254 -3.06 2.87 -5.72
N GLY A 255 -3.28 3.74 -6.70
CA GLY A 255 -2.20 4.55 -7.26
C GLY A 255 -1.75 5.63 -6.27
N THR A 256 -0.52 6.12 -6.37
CA THR A 256 -0.05 7.25 -5.53
C THR A 256 -0.90 8.50 -5.71
N ARG A 257 -1.41 8.77 -6.92
CA ARG A 257 -2.24 9.93 -7.28
C ARG A 257 -3.28 9.53 -8.32
N GLY A 258 -4.31 10.36 -8.48
CA GLY A 258 -5.32 10.25 -9.53
C GLY A 258 -5.48 11.55 -10.31
N HIS A 259 -6.59 11.71 -11.07
CA HIS A 259 -6.87 12.88 -11.89
C HIS A 259 -6.99 14.21 -11.11
N GLY A 260 -7.25 14.19 -9.80
CA GLY A 260 -7.49 15.38 -8.98
C GLY A 260 -6.28 15.88 -8.18
N ALA A 261 -5.07 15.41 -8.47
CA ALA A 261 -3.89 15.78 -7.69
C ALA A 261 -3.50 17.25 -7.93
N VAL A 262 -3.88 18.12 -6.98
CA VAL A 262 -3.50 19.53 -6.96
C VAL A 262 -2.34 19.72 -5.99
N GLY A 263 -1.21 20.26 -6.48
CA GLY A 263 -0.15 20.80 -5.65
C GLY A 263 0.85 19.78 -5.04
N GLN A 264 1.45 20.17 -3.91
CA GLN A 264 2.60 19.51 -3.27
C GLN A 264 2.26 18.31 -2.38
N MET A 265 1.06 17.71 -2.48
CA MET A 265 0.70 16.55 -1.67
C MET A 265 1.50 15.33 -2.09
N LEU A 266 2.05 14.60 -1.11
CA LEU A 266 2.84 13.38 -1.32
C LEU A 266 2.01 12.27 -1.98
N VAL A 267 0.74 12.12 -1.59
CA VAL A 267 -0.22 11.14 -2.14
C VAL A 267 -1.56 11.80 -2.43
N GLY A 268 -2.36 11.22 -3.31
CA GLY A 268 -3.72 11.67 -3.59
C GLY A 268 -4.68 11.51 -2.40
N SER A 269 -5.81 12.22 -2.41
CA SER A 269 -6.80 12.20 -1.32
C SER A 269 -7.38 10.81 -1.05
N VAL A 270 -7.65 10.02 -2.08
CA VAL A 270 -8.12 8.63 -1.96
C VAL A 270 -7.06 7.77 -1.30
N THR A 271 -5.83 7.82 -1.78
CA THR A 271 -4.69 7.07 -1.22
C THR A 271 -4.44 7.47 0.24
N HIS A 272 -4.51 8.77 0.56
CA HIS A 272 -4.39 9.25 1.93
C HIS A 272 -5.45 8.62 2.85
N GLN A 273 -6.71 8.64 2.46
CA GLN A 273 -7.80 8.06 3.26
C GLN A 273 -7.66 6.54 3.38
N CYS A 274 -7.34 5.84 2.30
CA CYS A 274 -7.10 4.39 2.33
C CYS A 274 -5.95 4.04 3.28
N LEU A 275 -4.82 4.75 3.20
CA LEU A 275 -3.68 4.57 4.10
C LEU A 275 -4.02 4.83 5.57
N HIS A 276 -4.95 5.72 5.88
CA HIS A 276 -5.33 6.02 7.27
C HIS A 276 -6.40 5.10 7.82
N HIS A 277 -7.37 4.68 7.02
CA HIS A 277 -8.59 4.04 7.49
C HIS A 277 -8.75 2.57 7.10
N ALA A 278 -7.92 2.02 6.22
CA ALA A 278 -7.99 0.60 5.88
C ALA A 278 -7.74 -0.28 7.12
N THR A 279 -8.48 -1.36 7.23
CA THR A 279 -8.30 -2.40 8.25
C THR A 279 -7.30 -3.47 7.79
N GLY A 280 -7.26 -3.76 6.50
CA GLY A 280 -6.29 -4.63 5.85
C GLY A 280 -5.07 -3.89 5.27
N SER A 281 -4.13 -4.64 4.73
CA SER A 281 -2.91 -4.09 4.11
C SER A 281 -3.20 -3.27 2.86
N VAL A 282 -2.42 -2.20 2.65
CA VAL A 282 -2.59 -1.27 1.52
C VAL A 282 -1.33 -1.23 0.68
N ALA A 283 -1.48 -1.52 -0.61
CA ALA A 283 -0.44 -1.33 -1.62
C ALA A 283 -0.62 0.02 -2.33
N VAL A 284 0.43 0.82 -2.35
CA VAL A 284 0.50 2.10 -3.05
C VAL A 284 1.45 1.96 -4.22
N VAL A 285 0.94 2.11 -5.45
CA VAL A 285 1.69 1.91 -6.69
C VAL A 285 2.00 3.27 -7.33
N PRO A 286 3.28 3.61 -7.57
CA PRO A 286 3.71 4.90 -8.12
C PRO A 286 3.34 5.13 -9.59
#